data_42bec319832cc76654ac91b38fb75fc5
#
_entry.id   42bec319832cc76654ac91b38fb75fc5
#
_cell.length_a   1.000
_cell.length_b   1.000
_cell.length_c   1.000
_cell.angle_alpha   90.00
_cell.angle_beta   90.00
_cell.angle_gamma   90.00
#
_symmetry.space_group_name_H-M   'P 1'
#
loop_
_entity.id
_entity.type
_entity.pdbx_description
1 polymer ?
#
loop_
_entity_poly.entity_id
_entity_poly.type
_entity_poly.pdbx_seq_one_letter_code
_entity_poly.pdbx_strand_id
1 'polypeptide(L)'
;AASDVYKRQVNICLNYGGRDEILRAARAFSQDCAEGKSDPNHLTEEQFSRYLFSAGVLDPDLVIRPSGEVRISNFLLWQSAYAEFYFTDVLWPDFSKEELHKALAAYQSRSRRFGGV
;
A
#
# COMPACT_ATOMS: atom_id res chain seq x y z
N ALA A 1 18.65 -13.25 15.14
CA ALA A 1 19.66 -13.79 14.27
C ALA A 1 20.05 -12.80 13.18
N ALA A 2 21.26 -12.95 12.63
CA ALA A 2 21.80 -12.06 11.61
C ALA A 2 20.89 -11.94 10.38
N SER A 3 20.11 -12.97 10.05
CA SER A 3 19.17 -12.97 8.94
C SER A 3 18.03 -11.95 9.10
N ASP A 4 17.71 -11.53 10.30
CA ASP A 4 16.63 -10.59 10.54
C ASP A 4 17.04 -9.14 10.22
N VAL A 5 18.32 -8.86 10.26
CA VAL A 5 18.87 -7.53 9.95
C VAL A 5 18.71 -7.19 8.47
N TYR A 6 18.62 -8.20 7.60
CA TYR A 6 18.60 -8.04 6.15
C TYR A 6 17.23 -8.25 5.52
N LYS A 7 16.19 -8.39 6.33
CA LYS A 7 14.83 -8.58 5.83
C LYS A 7 14.19 -7.28 5.37
N ARG A 8 14.88 -6.55 4.52
CA ARG A 8 14.28 -5.45 3.77
C ARG A 8 13.79 -6.00 2.45
N GLN A 9 12.50 -6.05 2.30
CA GLN A 9 11.87 -6.52 1.07
C GLN A 9 11.57 -5.32 0.19
N VAL A 10 11.98 -5.42 -1.07
CA VAL A 10 11.60 -4.45 -2.10
C VAL A 10 10.62 -5.15 -3.02
N ASN A 11 9.43 -4.58 -3.17
CA ASN A 11 8.39 -5.09 -4.04
C ASN A 11 8.25 -4.15 -5.24
N ILE A 12 8.45 -4.68 -6.44
CA ILE A 12 8.33 -3.91 -7.68
C ILE A 12 6.98 -4.24 -8.31
N CYS A 13 6.16 -3.22 -8.52
CA CYS A 13 4.85 -3.37 -9.13
C CYS A 13 4.95 -3.04 -10.61
N LEU A 14 4.84 -4.08 -11.44
CA LEU A 14 4.85 -3.95 -12.90
C LEU A 14 3.43 -4.22 -13.41
N ASN A 15 2.96 -3.36 -14.31
CA ASN A 15 1.63 -3.48 -14.89
C ASN A 15 0.54 -3.67 -13.84
N TYR A 16 0.60 -2.85 -12.78
CA TYR A 16 -0.26 -2.93 -11.61
C TYR A 16 -1.39 -1.90 -11.68
N GLY A 17 -2.57 -2.29 -11.21
CA GLY A 17 -3.69 -1.38 -11.00
C GLY A 17 -4.51 -1.82 -9.79
N GLY A 18 -4.78 -0.86 -8.87
CA GLY A 18 -5.48 -1.17 -7.62
C GLY A 18 -6.91 -1.66 -7.82
N ARG A 19 -7.64 -1.10 -8.77
CA ARG A 19 -9.00 -1.57 -9.08
C ARG A 19 -8.99 -3.02 -9.58
N ASP A 20 -8.06 -3.37 -10.45
CA ASP A 20 -7.92 -4.73 -10.95
C ASP A 20 -7.56 -5.69 -9.80
N GLU A 21 -6.66 -5.28 -8.95
CA GLU A 21 -6.27 -6.08 -7.77
C GLU A 21 -7.48 -6.36 -6.88
N ILE A 22 -8.29 -5.35 -6.60
CA ILE A 22 -9.49 -5.49 -5.77
C ILE A 22 -10.50 -6.43 -6.43
N LEU A 23 -10.72 -6.30 -7.73
CA LEU A 23 -11.61 -7.19 -8.45
C LEU A 23 -11.12 -8.64 -8.43
N ARG A 24 -9.83 -8.86 -8.58
CA ARG A 24 -9.24 -10.21 -8.48
C ARG A 24 -9.42 -10.79 -7.08
N ALA A 25 -9.21 -9.98 -6.06
CA ALA A 25 -9.42 -10.39 -4.67
C ALA A 25 -10.89 -10.75 -4.42
N ALA A 26 -11.82 -9.94 -4.93
CA ALA A 26 -13.24 -10.22 -4.79
C ALA A 26 -13.64 -11.52 -5.48
N ARG A 27 -13.11 -11.79 -6.67
CA ARG A 27 -13.37 -13.05 -7.40
C ARG A 27 -12.84 -14.24 -6.64
N ALA A 28 -11.60 -14.16 -6.14
CA ALA A 28 -10.99 -15.23 -5.36
C ALA A 28 -11.79 -15.52 -4.09
N PHE A 29 -12.21 -14.48 -3.38
CA PHE A 29 -13.06 -14.62 -2.21
C PHE A 29 -14.41 -15.26 -2.56
N SER A 30 -15.04 -14.82 -3.65
CA SER A 30 -16.31 -15.38 -4.11
C SER A 30 -16.18 -16.86 -4.44
N GLN A 31 -15.07 -17.26 -5.05
CA GLN A 31 -14.79 -18.67 -5.34
C GLN A 31 -14.64 -19.48 -4.06
N ASP A 32 -13.95 -18.96 -3.07
CA ASP A 32 -13.82 -19.63 -1.77
C ASP A 32 -15.17 -19.78 -1.09
N CYS A 33 -16.06 -18.78 -1.20
CA CYS A 33 -17.42 -18.91 -0.68
C CYS A 33 -18.21 -20.01 -1.41
N ALA A 34 -18.11 -20.09 -2.73
CA ALA A 34 -18.77 -21.11 -3.52
C ALA A 34 -18.30 -22.52 -3.18
N GLU A 35 -17.03 -22.66 -2.78
CA GLU A 35 -16.44 -23.93 -2.37
C GLU A 35 -16.61 -24.24 -0.88
N GLY A 36 -17.30 -23.37 -0.14
CA GLY A 36 -17.52 -23.58 1.29
C GLY A 36 -16.32 -23.27 2.18
N LYS A 37 -15.27 -22.63 1.61
CA LYS A 37 -14.04 -22.31 2.35
C LYS A 37 -14.13 -21.00 3.11
N SER A 38 -15.08 -20.14 2.76
CA SER A 38 -15.28 -18.82 3.37
C SER A 38 -16.76 -18.50 3.47
N ASP A 39 -17.10 -17.62 4.40
CA ASP A 39 -18.47 -17.15 4.64
C ASP A 39 -18.55 -15.65 4.34
N PRO A 40 -19.37 -15.23 3.36
CA PRO A 40 -19.48 -13.82 3.01
C PRO A 40 -20.03 -12.94 4.15
N ASN A 41 -20.76 -13.55 5.09
CA ASN A 41 -21.31 -12.81 6.24
C ASN A 41 -20.28 -12.48 7.32
N HIS A 42 -19.10 -13.11 7.26
CA HIS A 42 -18.03 -12.96 8.25
C HIS A 42 -16.74 -12.39 7.64
N LEU A 43 -16.81 -11.80 6.45
CA LEU A 43 -15.65 -11.19 5.83
C LEU A 43 -15.20 -9.96 6.62
N THR A 44 -13.92 -9.91 6.95
CA THR A 44 -13.27 -8.77 7.60
C THR A 44 -12.27 -8.10 6.66
N GLU A 45 -11.88 -6.87 6.98
CA GLU A 45 -10.83 -6.16 6.24
C GLU A 45 -9.53 -6.96 6.21
N GLU A 46 -9.17 -7.55 7.35
CA GLU A 46 -7.96 -8.38 7.46
C GLU A 46 -8.04 -9.60 6.55
N GLN A 47 -9.17 -10.29 6.53
CA GLN A 47 -9.35 -11.45 5.65
C GLN A 47 -9.31 -11.06 4.19
N PHE A 48 -9.94 -9.94 3.81
CA PHE A 48 -9.92 -9.47 2.43
C PHE A 48 -8.50 -9.11 1.98
N SER A 49 -7.72 -8.51 2.86
CA SER A 49 -6.32 -8.17 2.57
C SER A 49 -5.48 -9.40 2.20
N ARG A 50 -5.84 -10.59 2.67
CA ARG A 50 -5.13 -11.82 2.32
C ARG A 50 -5.35 -12.27 0.88
N TYR A 51 -6.36 -11.73 0.21
CA TYR A 51 -6.62 -12.01 -1.21
C TYR A 51 -5.91 -11.04 -2.14
N LEU A 52 -5.31 -9.97 -1.60
CA LEU A 52 -4.58 -9.00 -2.38
C LEU A 52 -3.16 -9.48 -2.71
N PHE A 53 -2.56 -8.91 -3.75
CA PHE A 53 -1.17 -9.23 -4.11
C PHE A 53 -0.18 -8.92 -2.99
N SER A 54 -0.53 -7.96 -2.13
CA SER A 54 0.28 -7.55 -0.99
C SER A 54 0.07 -8.43 0.25
N ALA A 55 -0.59 -9.57 0.14
CA ALA A 55 -0.82 -10.45 1.28
C ALA A 55 0.49 -10.75 2.01
N GLY A 56 0.48 -10.59 3.33
CA GLY A 56 1.67 -10.79 4.16
C GLY A 56 2.62 -9.59 4.22
N VAL A 57 2.34 -8.53 3.47
CA VAL A 57 3.11 -7.27 3.53
C VAL A 57 2.27 -6.23 4.27
N LEU A 58 2.90 -5.49 5.18
CA LEU A 58 2.22 -4.43 5.91
C LEU A 58 1.79 -3.32 4.97
N ASP A 59 0.66 -2.67 5.28
CA ASP A 59 0.22 -1.50 4.56
C ASP A 59 1.26 -0.37 4.68
N PRO A 60 1.41 0.46 3.64
CA PRO A 60 2.39 1.53 3.68
C PRO A 60 1.98 2.62 4.68
N ASP A 61 2.96 3.13 5.40
CA ASP A 61 2.77 4.30 6.25
C ASP A 61 2.93 5.60 5.48
N LEU A 62 3.76 5.59 4.46
CA LEU A 62 4.11 6.76 3.66
C LEU A 62 4.15 6.41 2.18
N VAL A 63 3.45 7.20 1.38
CA VAL A 63 3.51 7.13 -0.09
C VAL A 63 4.18 8.40 -0.60
N ILE A 64 5.27 8.24 -1.34
CA ILE A 64 6.02 9.34 -1.93
C ILE A 64 5.74 9.37 -3.43
N ARG A 65 5.29 10.50 -3.92
CA ARG A 65 5.09 10.68 -5.36
C ARG A 65 5.87 11.87 -5.88
N PRO A 66 6.93 11.62 -6.65
CA PRO A 66 7.74 12.67 -7.28
C PRO A 66 7.10 13.25 -8.54
N SER A 67 7.83 14.12 -9.20
CA SER A 67 7.57 14.65 -10.55
C SER A 67 6.35 15.58 -10.65
N GLY A 68 5.97 16.20 -9.56
CA GLY A 68 4.89 17.20 -9.55
C GLY A 68 3.49 16.60 -9.71
N GLU A 69 3.35 15.30 -9.66
CA GLU A 69 2.07 14.62 -9.79
C GLU A 69 1.38 14.54 -8.41
N VAL A 70 0.16 15.06 -8.33
CA VAL A 70 -0.60 15.12 -7.08
C VAL A 70 -1.87 14.27 -7.24
N ARG A 71 -1.67 12.96 -7.41
CA ARG A 71 -2.75 12.00 -7.56
C ARG A 71 -2.24 10.59 -7.28
N ILE A 72 -3.14 9.69 -6.93
CA ILE A 72 -2.77 8.30 -6.61
C ILE A 72 -2.70 7.41 -7.84
N SER A 73 -3.42 7.74 -8.89
CA SER A 73 -3.43 7.04 -10.18
C SER A 73 -3.61 5.53 -10.06
N ASN A 74 -4.59 5.11 -9.28
CA ASN A 74 -4.95 3.69 -9.13
C ASN A 74 -3.85 2.84 -8.48
N PHE A 75 -2.95 3.46 -7.70
CA PHE A 75 -1.86 2.74 -7.04
C PHE A 75 -2.21 2.45 -5.58
N LEU A 76 -2.16 1.16 -5.20
CA LEU A 76 -2.39 0.68 -3.84
C LEU A 76 -3.64 1.28 -3.17
N LEU A 77 -4.79 1.24 -3.85
CA LEU A 77 -6.02 1.88 -3.36
C LEU A 77 -6.45 1.36 -1.99
N TRP A 78 -6.43 0.07 -1.81
CA TRP A 78 -6.80 -0.55 -0.54
C TRP A 78 -5.75 -0.29 0.53
N GLN A 79 -4.50 -0.57 0.20
CA GLN A 79 -3.41 -0.57 1.17
C GLN A 79 -3.04 0.83 1.64
N SER A 80 -3.31 1.87 0.85
CA SER A 80 -2.93 3.24 1.17
C SER A 80 -4.02 4.03 1.90
N ALA A 81 -5.09 3.34 2.36
CA ALA A 81 -6.24 3.99 2.98
C ALA A 81 -5.88 4.92 4.14
N TYR A 82 -4.87 4.57 4.91
CA TYR A 82 -4.41 5.37 6.06
C TYR A 82 -2.98 5.86 5.90
N ALA A 83 -2.40 5.77 4.71
CA ALA A 83 -1.04 6.25 4.45
C ALA A 83 -0.99 7.77 4.43
N GLU A 84 0.14 8.30 4.88
CA GLU A 84 0.47 9.69 4.64
C GLU A 84 1.05 9.84 3.24
N PHE A 85 0.77 10.98 2.59
CA PHE A 85 1.26 11.24 1.24
C PHE A 85 2.27 12.38 1.27
N TYR A 86 3.35 12.20 0.55
CA TYR A 86 4.34 13.23 0.31
C TYR A 86 4.51 13.43 -1.19
N PHE A 87 4.12 14.61 -1.67
CA PHE A 87 4.24 14.99 -3.06
C PHE A 87 5.41 15.96 -3.22
N THR A 88 6.20 15.76 -4.25
CA THR A 88 7.34 16.64 -4.54
C THR A 88 7.45 16.91 -6.04
N ASP A 89 7.92 18.12 -6.41
CA ASP A 89 8.17 18.48 -7.79
C ASP A 89 9.45 17.88 -8.35
N VAL A 90 10.31 17.33 -7.49
CA VAL A 90 11.56 16.70 -7.91
C VAL A 90 11.26 15.55 -8.86
N LEU A 91 11.91 15.54 -10.01
CA LEU A 91 11.78 14.46 -10.98
C LEU A 91 12.37 13.17 -10.43
N TRP A 92 11.76 12.04 -10.77
CA TRP A 92 12.20 10.75 -10.25
C TRP A 92 13.71 10.49 -10.43
N PRO A 93 14.33 10.78 -11.59
CA PRO A 93 15.77 10.58 -11.75
C PRO A 93 16.62 11.43 -10.79
N ASP A 94 16.09 12.55 -10.32
CA ASP A 94 16.77 13.48 -9.42
C ASP A 94 16.40 13.24 -7.94
N PHE A 95 15.59 12.23 -7.66
CA PHE A 95 15.16 11.92 -6.29
C PHE A 95 16.33 11.29 -5.53
N SER A 96 17.00 12.12 -4.74
CA SER A 96 18.20 11.75 -4.01
C SER A 96 17.90 11.26 -2.59
N LYS A 97 18.95 10.84 -1.90
CA LYS A 97 18.89 10.49 -0.48
C LYS A 97 18.41 11.68 0.37
N GLU A 98 18.86 12.89 0.03
CA GLU A 98 18.42 14.11 0.72
C GLU A 98 16.92 14.34 0.54
N GLU A 99 16.38 14.09 -0.64
CA GLU A 99 14.95 14.19 -0.89
C GLU A 99 14.16 13.15 -0.10
N LEU A 100 14.69 11.94 0.03
CA LEU A 100 14.09 10.92 0.88
C LEU A 100 14.07 11.36 2.34
N HIS A 101 15.16 11.95 2.83
CA HIS A 101 15.22 12.46 4.20
C HIS A 101 14.19 13.57 4.44
N LYS A 102 13.97 14.45 3.45
CA LYS A 102 12.92 15.49 3.54
C LYS A 102 11.54 14.85 3.67
N ALA A 103 11.25 13.83 2.87
CA ALA A 103 9.97 13.12 2.92
C ALA A 103 9.76 12.46 4.28
N LEU A 104 10.78 11.81 4.81
CA LEU A 104 10.72 11.17 6.13
C LEU A 104 10.55 12.18 7.25
N ALA A 105 11.22 13.34 7.18
CA ALA A 105 11.08 14.42 8.15
C ALA A 105 9.65 14.99 8.11
N ALA A 106 9.09 15.19 6.93
CA ALA A 106 7.70 15.63 6.78
C ALA A 106 6.72 14.62 7.38
N TYR A 107 6.95 13.32 7.14
CA TYR A 107 6.14 12.27 7.72
C TYR A 107 6.18 12.30 9.26
N GLN A 108 7.36 12.43 9.84
CA GLN A 108 7.52 12.46 11.29
C GLN A 108 6.83 13.65 11.96
N SER A 109 6.67 14.76 11.25
CA SER A 109 6.00 15.95 11.78
C SER A 109 4.48 15.86 11.71
N ARG A 110 3.92 14.87 11.02
CA ARG A 110 2.47 14.73 10.86
C ARG A 110 1.82 13.97 11.99
N SER A 111 0.60 14.37 12.32
CA SER A 111 -0.24 13.67 13.29
C SER A 111 -1.18 12.73 12.54
N ARG A 112 -1.00 11.43 12.71
CA ARG A 112 -1.86 10.42 12.07
C ARG A 112 -3.09 10.16 12.93
N ARG A 113 -4.28 10.19 12.31
CA ARG A 113 -5.55 10.01 13.02
C ARG A 113 -6.29 8.72 12.66
N PHE A 114 -5.84 8.00 11.63
CA PHE A 114 -6.44 6.73 11.20
C PHE A 114 -7.97 6.79 11.06
N GLY A 115 -8.49 7.90 10.48
CA GLY A 115 -9.91 8.12 10.34
C GLY A 115 -10.62 8.63 11.59
N GLY A 116 -9.91 8.85 12.68
CA GLY A 116 -10.43 9.47 13.89
C GLY A 116 -10.65 10.98 13.72
N VAL A 117 -11.58 11.53 14.43
CA VAL A 117 -11.88 12.98 14.44
C VAL A 117 -11.30 13.65 15.66
#